data_0626d12e54a094313e2b565b0fd68869
#
_entry.id   0626d12e54a094313e2b565b0fd68869
#
_cell.length_a   1.000
_cell.length_b   1.000
_cell.length_c   1.000
_cell.angle_alpha   90.00
_cell.angle_beta   90.00
_cell.angle_gamma   90.00
#
_symmetry.space_group_name_H-M   'P 1'
#
loop_
_entity.id
_entity.type
_entity.pdbx_description
1 polymer ?
#
loop_
_entity_poly.entity_id
_entity_poly.type
_entity_poly.pdbx_seq_one_letter_code
_entity_poly.pdbx_strand_id
1 'polypeptide(L)'
;MARPKADLGAEAADARIKEAFWYILRTGSYEDVTIKRLALEAKVNHKTIYYHYNNVDQMAEALFSELQQDIDLGAIIKSSFEGDSVESYLKSPALQEKMSKALLFARADSAYLSSIFTKNVIRKWLEYMGIEESDLSDEDSFDLRLLVCGLAGAIGFAQKKGKVNVLQTLPSRELGLKIAEAFRTIAEKYA
;
A
#
# COMPACT_ATOMS: atom_id res chain seq x y z
N MET A 1 -20.66 23.89 18.45
CA MET A 1 -19.60 24.04 19.44
C MET A 1 -18.28 24.24 18.72
N ALA A 2 -17.54 25.32 19.00
CA ALA A 2 -16.23 25.56 18.36
C ALA A 2 -15.18 24.61 18.95
N ARG A 3 -14.42 23.94 18.08
CA ARG A 3 -13.34 23.02 18.48
C ARG A 3 -12.24 23.80 19.22
N PRO A 4 -11.66 23.28 20.32
CA PRO A 4 -10.63 23.99 21.08
C PRO A 4 -9.40 24.31 20.20
N LYS A 5 -8.81 25.50 20.38
CA LYS A 5 -7.61 25.93 19.61
C LYS A 5 -6.40 24.99 19.71
N ALA A 6 -6.28 24.23 20.80
CA ALA A 6 -5.23 23.22 21.00
C ALA A 6 -5.36 22.04 20.02
N ASP A 7 -6.58 21.59 19.72
CA ASP A 7 -6.85 20.50 18.75
C ASP A 7 -6.47 20.90 17.32
N LEU A 8 -6.77 22.12 16.92
CA LEU A 8 -6.41 22.62 15.58
C LEU A 8 -4.89 22.69 15.38
N GLY A 9 -4.13 22.99 16.42
CA GLY A 9 -2.67 23.01 16.39
C GLY A 9 -2.08 21.59 16.27
N ALA A 10 -2.64 20.63 16.97
CA ALA A 10 -2.22 19.24 16.95
C ALA A 10 -2.53 18.58 15.57
N GLU A 11 -3.72 18.80 15.03
CA GLU A 11 -4.09 18.30 13.69
C GLU A 11 -3.20 18.89 12.58
N ALA A 12 -2.91 20.18 12.65
CA ALA A 12 -1.99 20.83 11.71
C ALA A 12 -0.54 20.29 11.83
N ALA A 13 -0.13 19.85 13.03
CA ALA A 13 1.17 19.23 13.25
C ALA A 13 1.19 17.81 12.69
N ASP A 14 0.15 17.01 12.93
CA ASP A 14 0.01 15.65 12.40
C ASP A 14 0.05 15.64 10.86
N ALA A 15 -0.70 16.53 10.23
CA ALA A 15 -0.68 16.66 8.77
C ALA A 15 0.74 16.94 8.22
N ARG A 16 1.51 17.83 8.87
CA ARG A 16 2.89 18.11 8.46
C ARG A 16 3.83 16.93 8.70
N ILE A 17 3.63 16.15 9.77
CA ILE A 17 4.41 14.96 10.06
C ILE A 17 4.14 13.89 8.99
N LYS A 18 2.87 13.68 8.60
CA LYS A 18 2.47 12.77 7.54
C LYS A 18 3.08 13.16 6.18
N GLU A 19 3.01 14.44 5.83
CA GLU A 19 3.64 14.93 4.59
C GLU A 19 5.17 14.75 4.61
N ALA A 20 5.83 14.99 5.74
CA ALA A 20 7.26 14.74 5.90
C ALA A 20 7.61 13.26 5.71
N PHE A 21 6.80 12.34 6.24
CA PHE A 21 6.97 10.90 6.02
C PHE A 21 6.94 10.56 4.53
N TRP A 22 5.90 11.00 3.82
CA TRP A 22 5.74 10.74 2.39
C TRP A 22 6.85 11.37 1.56
N TYR A 23 7.28 12.57 1.93
CA TYR A 23 8.40 13.25 1.26
C TYR A 23 9.69 12.45 1.39
N ILE A 24 10.05 12.05 2.63
CA ILE A 24 11.29 11.30 2.89
C ILE A 24 11.24 9.95 2.18
N LEU A 25 10.11 9.24 2.26
CA LEU A 25 9.96 7.93 1.63
C LEU A 25 10.02 8.00 0.09
N ARG A 26 9.50 9.06 -0.51
CA ARG A 26 9.52 9.28 -1.96
C ARG A 26 10.91 9.61 -2.49
N THR A 27 11.69 10.37 -1.73
CA THR A 27 12.99 10.90 -2.15
C THR A 27 14.18 10.07 -1.68
N GLY A 28 13.97 9.16 -0.74
CA GLY A 28 14.99 8.31 -0.11
C GLY A 28 14.52 6.87 0.10
N SER A 29 15.00 6.25 1.16
CA SER A 29 14.64 4.91 1.62
C SER A 29 13.82 4.96 2.92
N TYR A 30 13.27 3.81 3.34
CA TYR A 30 12.61 3.72 4.65
C TYR A 30 13.57 3.92 5.83
N GLU A 31 14.83 3.52 5.68
CA GLU A 31 15.89 3.75 6.68
C GLU A 31 16.15 5.25 6.93
N ASP A 32 15.86 6.09 5.94
CA ASP A 32 15.94 7.54 6.06
C ASP A 32 14.81 8.13 6.89
N VAL A 33 13.72 7.41 7.12
CA VAL A 33 12.57 7.87 7.91
C VAL A 33 12.91 7.71 9.39
N THR A 34 13.49 8.73 9.97
CA THR A 34 13.85 8.78 11.40
C THR A 34 13.06 9.88 12.10
N ILE A 35 12.83 9.72 13.41
CA ILE A 35 12.16 10.76 14.21
C ILE A 35 12.88 12.12 14.07
N LYS A 36 14.21 12.11 14.00
CA LYS A 36 15.01 13.33 13.81
C LYS A 36 14.72 14.00 12.46
N ARG A 37 14.69 13.22 11.39
CA ARG A 37 14.45 13.74 10.04
C ARG A 37 13.00 14.17 9.86
N LEU A 38 12.04 13.40 10.39
CA LEU A 38 10.63 13.77 10.43
C LEU A 38 10.41 15.11 11.14
N ALA A 39 11.03 15.31 12.31
CA ALA A 39 10.92 16.56 13.06
C ALA A 39 11.46 17.77 12.28
N LEU A 40 12.59 17.58 11.60
CA LEU A 40 13.22 18.61 10.77
C LEU A 40 12.33 18.99 9.58
N GLU A 41 11.87 18.02 8.82
CA GLU A 41 11.04 18.23 7.62
C GLU A 41 9.66 18.80 7.96
N ALA A 42 9.02 18.28 9.01
CA ALA A 42 7.72 18.75 9.48
C ALA A 42 7.79 20.09 10.25
N LYS A 43 8.99 20.55 10.59
CA LYS A 43 9.23 21.75 11.43
C LYS A 43 8.48 21.66 12.77
N VAL A 44 8.62 20.53 13.43
CA VAL A 44 8.04 20.26 14.75
C VAL A 44 9.10 19.78 15.75
N ASN A 45 8.77 19.80 17.06
CA ASN A 45 9.62 19.18 18.06
C ASN A 45 9.46 17.64 18.02
N HIS A 46 10.51 16.91 18.38
CA HIS A 46 10.47 15.43 18.51
C HIS A 46 9.33 14.97 19.43
N LYS A 47 9.06 15.71 20.54
CA LYS A 47 7.96 15.39 21.45
C LYS A 47 6.59 15.44 20.76
N THR A 48 6.42 16.31 19.76
CA THR A 48 5.19 16.41 18.99
C THR A 48 4.96 15.14 18.17
N ILE A 49 6.04 14.54 17.61
CA ILE A 49 5.92 13.28 16.87
C ILE A 49 5.51 12.16 17.84
N TYR A 50 6.16 12.05 19.01
CA TYR A 50 5.83 11.02 20.00
C TYR A 50 4.43 11.19 20.61
N TYR A 51 3.84 12.37 20.53
CA TYR A 51 2.44 12.57 20.91
C TYR A 51 1.48 11.85 19.95
N HIS A 52 1.83 11.76 18.66
CA HIS A 52 0.99 11.12 17.63
C HIS A 52 1.36 9.65 17.37
N TYR A 53 2.66 9.33 17.39
CA TYR A 53 3.19 8.03 17.01
C TYR A 53 4.28 7.56 17.98
N ASN A 54 4.19 6.32 18.47
CA ASN A 54 5.19 5.76 19.40
C ASN A 54 6.56 5.54 18.71
N ASN A 55 6.54 5.18 17.43
CA ASN A 55 7.72 4.97 16.61
C ASN A 55 7.37 5.11 15.12
N VAL A 56 8.39 5.01 14.27
CA VAL A 56 8.26 5.13 12.81
C VAL A 56 7.45 3.97 12.21
N ASP A 57 7.60 2.77 12.73
CA ASP A 57 6.91 1.58 12.24
C ASP A 57 5.40 1.69 12.48
N GLN A 58 4.99 2.09 13.70
CA GLN A 58 3.58 2.36 14.00
C GLN A 58 3.01 3.48 13.11
N MET A 59 3.82 4.52 12.83
CA MET A 59 3.42 5.57 11.89
C MET A 59 3.19 5.01 10.49
N ALA A 60 4.09 4.15 10.00
CA ALA A 60 3.94 3.53 8.69
C ALA A 60 2.65 2.70 8.59
N GLU A 61 2.36 1.88 9.62
CA GLU A 61 1.12 1.10 9.69
C GLU A 61 -0.13 1.98 9.68
N ALA A 62 -0.14 3.03 10.50
CA ALA A 62 -1.25 3.98 10.57
C ALA A 62 -1.50 4.67 9.22
N LEU A 63 -0.43 5.16 8.57
CA LEU A 63 -0.53 5.81 7.26
C LEU A 63 -1.00 4.85 6.16
N PHE A 64 -0.54 3.60 6.18
CA PHE A 64 -1.01 2.61 5.22
C PHE A 64 -2.50 2.27 5.45
N SER A 65 -2.92 2.15 6.71
CA SER A 65 -4.32 1.92 7.07
C SER A 65 -5.23 3.07 6.59
N GLU A 66 -4.79 4.32 6.76
CA GLU A 66 -5.52 5.50 6.24
C GLU A 66 -5.68 5.44 4.71
N LEU A 67 -4.62 5.07 3.98
CA LEU A 67 -4.70 4.93 2.51
C LEU A 67 -5.73 3.89 2.09
N GLN A 68 -5.85 2.79 2.84
CA GLN A 68 -6.78 1.71 2.52
C GLN A 68 -8.26 2.08 2.69
N GLN A 69 -8.57 3.05 3.55
CA GLN A 69 -9.96 3.51 3.73
C GLN A 69 -10.52 4.15 2.46
N ASP A 70 -9.65 4.72 1.64
CA ASP A 70 -10.00 5.48 0.45
C ASP A 70 -9.76 4.72 -0.87
N ILE A 71 -9.00 3.59 -0.81
CA ILE A 71 -8.70 2.75 -1.97
C ILE A 71 -9.54 1.48 -1.87
N ASP A 72 -10.53 1.35 -2.74
CA ASP A 72 -11.26 0.11 -2.89
C ASP A 72 -10.40 -0.91 -3.66
N LEU A 73 -9.54 -1.62 -2.90
CA LEU A 73 -8.70 -2.68 -3.45
C LEU A 73 -9.54 -3.83 -4.01
N GLY A 74 -10.74 -4.09 -3.45
CA GLY A 74 -11.66 -5.10 -3.97
C GLY A 74 -12.10 -4.78 -5.38
N ALA A 75 -12.49 -3.52 -5.66
CA ALA A 75 -12.85 -3.10 -7.00
C ALA A 75 -11.66 -3.13 -7.98
N ILE A 76 -10.44 -2.81 -7.53
CA ILE A 76 -9.21 -2.93 -8.35
C ILE A 76 -8.94 -4.39 -8.69
N ILE A 77 -9.05 -5.28 -7.71
CA ILE A 77 -8.91 -6.72 -7.90
C ILE A 77 -9.95 -7.21 -8.90
N LYS A 78 -11.24 -6.86 -8.68
CA LYS A 78 -12.34 -7.23 -9.57
C LYS A 78 -12.08 -6.80 -11.02
N SER A 79 -11.73 -5.53 -11.25
CA SER A 79 -11.47 -5.03 -12.60
C SER A 79 -10.30 -5.76 -13.27
N SER A 80 -9.29 -6.16 -12.49
CA SER A 80 -8.16 -6.95 -12.99
C SER A 80 -8.56 -8.36 -13.44
N PHE A 81 -9.57 -8.96 -12.80
CA PHE A 81 -10.11 -10.28 -13.19
C PHE A 81 -11.11 -10.23 -14.36
N GLU A 82 -11.88 -9.16 -14.45
CA GLU A 82 -12.90 -8.97 -15.50
C GLU A 82 -12.29 -8.44 -16.79
N GLY A 83 -10.98 -8.14 -16.82
CA GLY A 83 -10.28 -7.61 -17.99
C GLY A 83 -10.52 -6.11 -18.21
N ASP A 84 -11.14 -5.44 -17.25
CA ASP A 84 -11.32 -4.00 -17.28
C ASP A 84 -9.98 -3.29 -17.02
N SER A 85 -9.79 -2.17 -17.68
CA SER A 85 -8.59 -1.35 -17.46
C SER A 85 -8.61 -0.75 -16.04
N VAL A 86 -7.59 -1.07 -15.24
CA VAL A 86 -7.35 -0.41 -13.93
C VAL A 86 -7.32 1.12 -14.09
N GLU A 87 -6.96 1.62 -15.28
CA GLU A 87 -6.98 3.05 -15.61
C GLU A 87 -8.40 3.63 -15.54
N SER A 88 -9.44 2.84 -15.86
CA SER A 88 -10.82 3.29 -15.76
C SER A 88 -11.21 3.60 -14.31
N TYR A 89 -10.62 2.87 -13.38
CA TYR A 89 -10.83 3.04 -11.95
C TYR A 89 -10.01 4.20 -11.37
N LEU A 90 -8.79 4.41 -11.86
CA LEU A 90 -7.87 5.45 -11.40
C LEU A 90 -8.12 6.82 -12.07
N LYS A 91 -9.37 7.18 -12.38
CA LYS A 91 -9.69 8.44 -13.07
C LYS A 91 -9.45 9.70 -12.24
N SER A 92 -9.53 9.60 -10.92
CA SER A 92 -9.36 10.73 -10.02
C SER A 92 -7.88 10.98 -9.72
N PRO A 93 -7.35 12.22 -9.89
CA PRO A 93 -5.99 12.54 -9.47
C PRO A 93 -5.71 12.23 -7.99
N ALA A 94 -6.69 12.42 -7.12
CA ALA A 94 -6.57 12.10 -5.70
C ALA A 94 -6.38 10.59 -5.46
N LEU A 95 -7.10 9.73 -6.20
CA LEU A 95 -6.94 8.28 -6.12
C LEU A 95 -5.59 7.83 -6.70
N GLN A 96 -5.14 8.46 -7.80
CA GLN A 96 -3.81 8.20 -8.35
C GLN A 96 -2.70 8.53 -7.35
N GLU A 97 -2.81 9.66 -6.63
CA GLU A 97 -1.86 10.03 -5.58
C GLU A 97 -1.85 9.01 -4.45
N LYS A 98 -3.01 8.61 -3.95
CA LYS A 98 -3.13 7.61 -2.88
C LYS A 98 -2.55 6.26 -3.31
N MET A 99 -2.86 5.81 -4.52
CA MET A 99 -2.28 4.60 -5.10
C MET A 99 -0.75 4.71 -5.22
N SER A 100 -0.24 5.84 -5.68
CA SER A 100 1.21 6.09 -5.74
C SER A 100 1.87 5.99 -4.36
N LYS A 101 1.23 6.53 -3.31
CA LYS A 101 1.69 6.39 -1.92
C LYS A 101 1.65 4.92 -1.45
N ALA A 102 0.57 4.20 -1.71
CA ALA A 102 0.46 2.78 -1.36
C ALA A 102 1.55 1.93 -2.05
N LEU A 103 1.83 2.20 -3.31
CA LEU A 103 2.87 1.49 -4.06
C LEU A 103 4.29 1.76 -3.54
N LEU A 104 4.55 2.85 -2.80
CA LEU A 104 5.83 3.05 -2.14
C LEU A 104 6.11 1.96 -1.08
N PHE A 105 5.08 1.36 -0.51
CA PHE A 105 5.23 0.24 0.42
C PHE A 105 5.64 -1.06 -0.26
N ALA A 106 5.34 -1.23 -1.55
CA ALA A 106 5.79 -2.38 -2.34
C ALA A 106 7.29 -2.31 -2.72
N ARG A 107 8.01 -1.22 -2.37
CA ARG A 107 9.42 -1.07 -2.74
C ARG A 107 10.28 -2.13 -2.06
N ALA A 108 11.21 -2.69 -2.85
CA ALA A 108 12.12 -3.75 -2.41
C ALA A 108 13.24 -3.28 -1.44
N ASP A 109 13.29 -2.00 -1.10
CA ASP A 109 14.29 -1.42 -0.19
C ASP A 109 13.92 -1.53 1.30
N SER A 110 12.71 -2.02 1.61
CA SER A 110 12.28 -2.29 2.98
C SER A 110 11.41 -3.54 3.05
N ALA A 111 11.95 -4.60 3.66
CA ALA A 111 11.21 -5.82 3.92
C ALA A 111 9.98 -5.56 4.82
N TYR A 112 10.10 -4.61 5.76
CA TYR A 112 9.00 -4.24 6.65
C TYR A 112 7.84 -3.59 5.90
N LEU A 113 8.09 -2.55 5.09
CA LEU A 113 7.04 -1.91 4.30
C LEU A 113 6.42 -2.89 3.29
N SER A 114 7.25 -3.70 2.63
CA SER A 114 6.77 -4.73 1.71
C SER A 114 5.87 -5.75 2.42
N SER A 115 6.18 -6.11 3.67
CA SER A 115 5.33 -7.00 4.45
C SER A 115 3.97 -6.39 4.80
N ILE A 116 3.93 -5.10 5.16
CA ILE A 116 2.67 -4.36 5.38
C ILE A 116 1.83 -4.38 4.10
N PHE A 117 2.43 -4.03 2.97
CA PHE A 117 1.75 -4.03 1.68
C PHE A 117 1.17 -5.41 1.35
N THR A 118 2.01 -6.44 1.38
CA THR A 118 1.66 -7.81 1.00
C THR A 118 0.54 -8.38 1.88
N LYS A 119 0.69 -8.26 3.20
CA LYS A 119 -0.32 -8.71 4.17
C LYS A 119 -1.67 -8.07 3.90
N ASN A 120 -1.69 -6.78 3.64
CA ASN A 120 -2.94 -6.06 3.42
C ASN A 120 -3.57 -6.38 2.05
N VAL A 121 -2.78 -6.58 1.01
CA VAL A 121 -3.29 -7.01 -0.30
C VAL A 121 -3.91 -8.40 -0.20
N ILE A 122 -3.24 -9.35 0.45
CA ILE A 122 -3.78 -10.70 0.67
C ILE A 122 -5.09 -10.63 1.44
N ARG A 123 -5.12 -9.93 2.58
CA ARG A 123 -6.33 -9.79 3.39
C ARG A 123 -7.49 -9.21 2.58
N LYS A 124 -7.25 -8.16 1.81
CA LYS A 124 -8.30 -7.53 0.98
C LYS A 124 -8.77 -8.43 -0.16
N TRP A 125 -7.88 -9.23 -0.72
CA TRP A 125 -8.24 -10.22 -1.73
C TRP A 125 -9.13 -11.32 -1.13
N LEU A 126 -8.77 -11.86 0.03
CA LEU A 126 -9.55 -12.87 0.75
C LEU A 126 -10.93 -12.32 1.16
N GLU A 127 -10.98 -11.10 1.74
CA GLU A 127 -12.24 -10.41 2.07
C GLU A 127 -13.15 -10.27 0.83
N TYR A 128 -12.57 -9.89 -0.32
CA TYR A 128 -13.34 -9.75 -1.56
C TYR A 128 -13.89 -11.09 -2.07
N MET A 129 -13.12 -12.16 -1.95
CA MET A 129 -13.54 -13.51 -2.34
C MET A 129 -14.44 -14.21 -1.30
N GLY A 130 -14.62 -13.63 -0.12
CA GLY A 130 -15.39 -14.24 0.96
C GLY A 130 -14.70 -15.46 1.58
N ILE A 131 -13.36 -15.53 1.52
CA ILE A 131 -12.54 -16.64 2.01
C ILE A 131 -11.90 -16.24 3.33
N GLU A 132 -12.03 -17.08 4.35
CA GLU A 132 -11.27 -16.92 5.59
C GLU A 132 -9.85 -17.47 5.41
N GLU A 133 -8.83 -16.74 5.91
CA GLU A 133 -7.42 -17.18 5.77
C GLU A 133 -7.17 -18.55 6.40
N SER A 134 -7.93 -18.91 7.46
CA SER A 134 -7.88 -20.20 8.13
C SER A 134 -8.39 -21.38 7.30
N ASP A 135 -9.16 -21.11 6.25
CA ASP A 135 -9.75 -22.15 5.40
C ASP A 135 -8.83 -22.55 4.26
N LEU A 136 -7.80 -21.72 3.98
CA LEU A 136 -6.81 -22.02 2.95
C LEU A 136 -5.95 -23.23 3.33
N SER A 137 -5.70 -24.11 2.37
CA SER A 137 -4.63 -25.10 2.51
C SER A 137 -3.27 -24.43 2.64
N ASP A 138 -2.29 -25.11 3.23
CA ASP A 138 -0.90 -24.60 3.31
C ASP A 138 -0.33 -24.28 1.93
N GLU A 139 -0.64 -25.11 0.93
CA GLU A 139 -0.21 -24.95 -0.46
C GLU A 139 -0.83 -23.69 -1.08
N ASP A 140 -2.14 -23.51 -0.99
CA ASP A 140 -2.82 -22.35 -1.57
C ASP A 140 -2.43 -21.05 -0.84
N SER A 141 -2.22 -21.11 0.47
CA SER A 141 -1.69 -19.98 1.25
C SER A 141 -0.28 -19.60 0.79
N PHE A 142 0.59 -20.58 0.52
CA PHE A 142 1.93 -20.35 -0.01
C PHE A 142 1.87 -19.75 -1.42
N ASP A 143 1.07 -20.33 -2.32
CA ASP A 143 0.92 -19.87 -3.69
C ASP A 143 0.38 -18.43 -3.76
N LEU A 144 -0.63 -18.10 -2.95
CA LEU A 144 -1.17 -16.76 -2.85
C LEU A 144 -0.10 -15.75 -2.40
N ARG A 145 0.70 -16.12 -1.39
CA ARG A 145 1.82 -15.28 -0.91
C ARG A 145 2.87 -15.10 -1.98
N LEU A 146 3.23 -16.17 -2.70
CA LEU A 146 4.21 -16.13 -3.80
C LEU A 146 3.75 -15.17 -4.91
N LEU A 147 2.49 -15.26 -5.33
CA LEU A 147 1.90 -14.38 -6.34
C LEU A 147 1.94 -12.92 -5.90
N VAL A 148 1.47 -12.61 -4.69
CA VAL A 148 1.41 -11.23 -4.19
C VAL A 148 2.81 -10.66 -3.94
N CYS A 149 3.73 -11.43 -3.34
CA CYS A 149 5.11 -11.01 -3.13
C CYS A 149 5.84 -10.79 -4.46
N GLY A 150 5.64 -11.66 -5.44
CA GLY A 150 6.20 -11.52 -6.78
C GLY A 150 5.72 -10.24 -7.48
N LEU A 151 4.42 -9.96 -7.41
CA LEU A 151 3.85 -8.71 -7.94
C LEU A 151 4.38 -7.48 -7.19
N ALA A 152 4.41 -7.50 -5.86
CA ALA A 152 4.96 -6.41 -5.06
C ALA A 152 6.43 -6.12 -5.40
N GLY A 153 7.25 -7.16 -5.54
CA GLY A 153 8.64 -7.05 -5.96
C GLY A 153 8.79 -6.46 -7.37
N ALA A 154 7.94 -6.89 -8.32
CA ALA A 154 7.93 -6.35 -9.68
C ALA A 154 7.52 -4.88 -9.71
N ILE A 155 6.53 -4.48 -8.92
CA ILE A 155 6.09 -3.10 -8.75
C ILE A 155 7.23 -2.24 -8.18
N GLY A 156 7.86 -2.68 -7.10
CA GLY A 156 8.97 -1.97 -6.47
C GLY A 156 10.16 -1.81 -7.43
N PHE A 157 10.50 -2.85 -8.20
CA PHE A 157 11.53 -2.80 -9.24
C PHE A 157 11.19 -1.79 -10.33
N ALA A 158 9.95 -1.81 -10.84
CA ALA A 158 9.51 -0.91 -11.89
C ALA A 158 9.56 0.56 -11.44
N GLN A 159 9.15 0.85 -10.21
CA GLN A 159 9.25 2.18 -9.61
C GLN A 159 10.70 2.66 -9.50
N LYS A 160 11.58 1.82 -8.95
CA LYS A 160 13.02 2.14 -8.79
C LYS A 160 13.72 2.43 -10.13
N LYS A 161 13.24 1.80 -11.20
CA LYS A 161 13.78 1.97 -12.56
C LYS A 161 13.06 3.05 -13.38
N GLY A 162 12.04 3.70 -12.83
CA GLY A 162 11.21 4.67 -13.58
C GLY A 162 10.44 4.04 -14.75
N LYS A 163 10.16 2.73 -14.68
CA LYS A 163 9.50 1.95 -15.74
C LYS A 163 8.09 1.51 -15.37
N VAL A 164 7.34 2.36 -14.70
CA VAL A 164 5.98 2.06 -14.22
C VAL A 164 5.03 1.70 -15.37
N ASN A 165 5.25 2.24 -16.56
CA ASN A 165 4.49 1.90 -17.77
C ASN A 165 4.52 0.40 -18.12
N VAL A 166 5.57 -0.33 -17.72
CA VAL A 166 5.64 -1.79 -17.93
C VAL A 166 4.57 -2.52 -17.12
N LEU A 167 4.14 -1.97 -15.98
CA LEU A 167 3.08 -2.54 -15.15
C LEU A 167 1.71 -2.41 -15.83
N GLN A 168 1.47 -1.32 -16.56
CA GLN A 168 0.21 -1.08 -17.28
C GLN A 168 -0.06 -2.13 -18.37
N THR A 169 1.01 -2.68 -18.97
CA THR A 169 0.89 -3.73 -19.98
C THR A 169 0.81 -5.15 -19.41
N LEU A 170 1.04 -5.32 -18.10
CA LEU A 170 1.06 -6.64 -17.47
C LEU A 170 -0.26 -7.43 -17.70
N PRO A 171 -1.46 -6.85 -17.53
CA PRO A 171 -2.71 -7.58 -17.67
C PRO A 171 -2.93 -8.18 -19.07
N SER A 172 -2.39 -7.53 -20.10
CA SER A 172 -2.53 -7.99 -21.50
C SER A 172 -1.44 -8.95 -21.97
N ARG A 173 -0.41 -9.19 -21.14
CA ARG A 173 0.67 -10.13 -21.47
C ARG A 173 0.34 -11.53 -21.01
N GLU A 174 0.90 -12.55 -21.69
CA GLU A 174 0.74 -13.96 -21.34
C GLU A 174 1.02 -14.24 -19.85
N LEU A 175 2.09 -13.67 -19.31
CA LEU A 175 2.42 -13.80 -17.89
C LEU A 175 1.33 -13.21 -16.98
N GLY A 176 0.80 -12.05 -17.33
CA GLY A 176 -0.28 -11.41 -16.55
C GLY A 176 -1.56 -12.24 -16.56
N LEU A 177 -1.91 -12.82 -17.72
CA LEU A 177 -3.06 -13.72 -17.84
C LEU A 177 -2.88 -14.98 -16.98
N LYS A 178 -1.69 -15.58 -16.98
CA LYS A 178 -1.38 -16.74 -16.11
C LYS A 178 -1.43 -16.41 -14.63
N ILE A 179 -0.97 -15.22 -14.24
CA ILE A 179 -1.09 -14.74 -12.85
C ILE A 179 -2.56 -14.57 -12.47
N ALA A 180 -3.37 -13.95 -13.30
CA ALA A 180 -4.80 -13.79 -13.06
C ALA A 180 -5.53 -15.13 -12.97
N GLU A 181 -5.17 -16.10 -13.84
CA GLU A 181 -5.69 -17.46 -13.79
C GLU A 181 -5.32 -18.17 -12.48
N ALA A 182 -4.07 -18.03 -12.00
CA ALA A 182 -3.64 -18.62 -10.74
C ALA A 182 -4.45 -18.09 -9.54
N PHE A 183 -4.68 -16.79 -9.48
CA PHE A 183 -5.56 -16.20 -8.45
C PHE A 183 -6.99 -16.74 -8.54
N ARG A 184 -7.54 -16.88 -9.76
CA ARG A 184 -8.89 -17.43 -9.98
C ARG A 184 -8.97 -18.88 -9.55
N THR A 185 -7.97 -19.70 -9.90
CA THR A 185 -7.90 -21.10 -9.50
C THR A 185 -7.93 -21.29 -8.00
N ILE A 186 -7.21 -20.46 -7.24
CA ILE A 186 -7.27 -20.49 -5.78
C ILE A 186 -8.69 -20.09 -5.31
N ALA A 187 -9.28 -19.02 -5.83
CA ALA A 187 -10.60 -18.57 -5.43
C ALA A 187 -11.69 -19.62 -5.67
N GLU A 188 -11.67 -20.30 -6.84
CA GLU A 188 -12.67 -21.30 -7.23
C GLU A 188 -12.67 -22.55 -6.34
N LYS A 189 -11.56 -22.85 -5.65
CA LYS A 189 -11.50 -23.97 -4.69
C LYS A 189 -12.30 -23.72 -3.42
N TYR A 190 -12.55 -22.45 -3.08
CA TYR A 190 -13.16 -22.05 -1.81
C TYR A 190 -14.49 -21.30 -2.01
N ALA A 191 -15.00 -21.18 -3.24
CA ALA A 191 -16.27 -20.53 -3.63
C ALA A 191 -17.53 -21.35 -3.26
#